data_a3b7e5346c39472574972813ed9c66dc
#
_entry.id   a3b7e5346c39472574972813ed9c66dc
#
_cell.length_a   1.000
_cell.length_b   1.000
_cell.length_c   1.000
_cell.angle_alpha   90.00
_cell.angle_beta   90.00
_cell.angle_gamma   90.00
#
_symmetry.space_group_name_H-M   'P 1'
#
loop_
_entity.id
_entity.type
_entity.pdbx_description
1 polymer ?
#
loop_
_entity_poly.entity_id
_entity_poly.type
_entity_poly.pdbx_seq_one_letter_code
_entity_poly.pdbx_strand_id
1 'polypeptide(L)'
;AVLLTFIIIPIVFSITSTGDSVVKEIQVSIIQGNSPCPGAKNKCENERQRIYDNHLLLTKSLDSKQGLKDTEIARLILWAESSSGFGNDPKKNTETLKEITTEAKRLDASFLIGGDRPSSPGEFENYGIFIDERGEISGEYLKQHPVPFGEYIPFRKYLDWIPPLSLVPRDMVRGTQQQVFTTNKDEIKISPVISFEGSFDRYIRRSVVQG
;
A
#
# COMPACT_ATOMS: atom_id res chain seq x y z
N ALA A 1 -3.45 -49.09 -20.76
CA ALA A 1 -4.63 -48.20 -20.60
C ALA A 1 -4.39 -47.14 -19.55
N VAL A 2 -3.80 -47.46 -18.40
CA VAL A 2 -3.56 -46.49 -17.29
C VAL A 2 -2.56 -45.41 -17.68
N LEU A 3 -1.53 -45.70 -18.50
CA LEU A 3 -0.52 -44.71 -18.92
C LEU A 3 -1.07 -43.66 -19.87
N LEU A 4 -2.05 -44.01 -20.71
CA LEU A 4 -2.71 -43.07 -21.61
C LEU A 4 -3.58 -42.04 -20.86
N THR A 5 -4.18 -42.46 -19.74
CA THR A 5 -5.05 -41.60 -18.94
C THR A 5 -4.25 -40.48 -18.25
N PHE A 6 -3.02 -40.75 -17.81
CA PHE A 6 -2.15 -39.74 -17.18
C PHE A 6 -1.59 -38.70 -18.14
N ILE A 7 -1.56 -39.00 -19.44
CA ILE A 7 -1.09 -38.06 -20.46
C ILE A 7 -2.26 -37.21 -20.99
N ILE A 8 -3.45 -37.77 -21.10
CA ILE A 8 -4.62 -37.07 -21.66
C ILE A 8 -5.16 -36.01 -20.67
N ILE A 9 -5.19 -36.32 -19.35
CA ILE A 9 -5.69 -35.36 -18.35
C ILE A 9 -4.87 -34.06 -18.30
N PRO A 10 -3.54 -34.04 -18.23
CA PRO A 10 -2.75 -32.80 -18.30
C PRO A 10 -2.89 -32.09 -19.63
N ILE A 11 -2.98 -32.79 -20.75
CA ILE A 11 -3.15 -32.20 -22.08
C ILE A 11 -4.52 -31.53 -22.21
N VAL A 12 -5.58 -32.18 -21.75
CA VAL A 12 -6.93 -31.57 -21.74
C VAL A 12 -6.98 -30.38 -20.80
N PHE A 13 -6.32 -30.45 -19.62
CA PHE A 13 -6.25 -29.32 -18.71
C PHE A 13 -5.44 -28.14 -19.29
N SER A 14 -4.37 -28.40 -20.04
CA SER A 14 -3.58 -27.38 -20.74
C SER A 14 -4.34 -26.75 -21.92
N ILE A 15 -5.22 -27.51 -22.58
CA ILE A 15 -6.02 -27.01 -23.70
C ILE A 15 -7.24 -26.24 -23.21
N THR A 16 -7.78 -26.57 -22.03
CA THR A 16 -8.93 -25.87 -21.44
C THR A 16 -8.55 -24.64 -20.62
N SER A 17 -7.29 -24.42 -20.30
CA SER A 17 -6.80 -23.13 -19.81
C SER A 17 -6.63 -22.17 -21.01
N THR A 18 -7.68 -22.01 -21.78
CA THR A 18 -7.77 -21.02 -22.84
C THR A 18 -7.76 -19.63 -22.23
N GLY A 19 -6.72 -18.90 -22.57
CA GLY A 19 -6.55 -17.49 -22.59
C GLY A 19 -7.39 -16.69 -21.59
N ASP A 20 -6.75 -16.19 -20.54
CA ASP A 20 -7.31 -15.09 -19.76
C ASP A 20 -7.71 -13.97 -20.73
N SER A 21 -9.00 -13.86 -20.99
CA SER A 21 -9.52 -12.64 -21.57
C SER A 21 -9.24 -11.55 -20.55
N VAL A 22 -8.31 -10.63 -20.84
CA VAL A 22 -8.12 -9.42 -20.05
C VAL A 22 -9.48 -8.73 -20.00
N VAL A 23 -10.13 -8.78 -18.86
CA VAL A 23 -11.48 -8.24 -18.69
C VAL A 23 -11.42 -6.72 -18.47
N LYS A 24 -10.35 -6.25 -17.79
CA LYS A 24 -10.15 -4.83 -17.46
C LYS A 24 -8.65 -4.53 -17.37
N GLU A 25 -8.28 -3.31 -17.73
CA GLU A 25 -6.90 -2.81 -17.59
C GLU A 25 -6.84 -1.69 -16.55
N ILE A 26 -5.73 -1.59 -15.86
CA ILE A 26 -5.41 -0.47 -14.96
C ILE A 26 -3.98 -0.01 -15.21
N GLN A 27 -3.80 1.29 -15.33
CA GLN A 27 -2.47 1.89 -15.36
C GLN A 27 -2.00 2.19 -13.94
N VAL A 28 -0.90 1.57 -13.51
CA VAL A 28 -0.32 1.80 -12.18
C VAL A 28 1.00 2.54 -12.30
N SER A 29 1.11 3.66 -11.56
CA SER A 29 2.38 4.37 -11.36
C SER A 29 2.84 4.18 -9.92
N ILE A 30 3.98 3.51 -9.74
CA ILE A 30 4.58 3.28 -8.43
C ILE A 30 5.57 4.39 -8.14
N ILE A 31 5.34 5.14 -7.06
CA ILE A 31 6.19 6.25 -6.62
C ILE A 31 7.04 5.82 -5.43
N GLN A 32 8.35 5.92 -5.60
CA GLN A 32 9.33 5.64 -4.56
C GLN A 32 10.23 6.85 -4.36
N GLY A 33 9.88 7.69 -3.39
CA GLY A 33 10.59 8.95 -3.09
C GLY A 33 11.89 8.76 -2.31
N ASN A 34 12.18 7.54 -1.86
CA ASN A 34 13.35 7.19 -1.08
C ASN A 34 13.46 7.94 0.27
N SER A 35 14.27 7.40 1.19
CA SER A 35 14.65 8.10 2.42
C SER A 35 15.98 8.84 2.22
N PRO A 36 16.08 10.11 2.64
CA PRO A 36 17.34 10.84 2.63
C PRO A 36 18.36 10.28 3.61
N CYS A 37 17.94 9.43 4.54
CA CYS A 37 18.74 8.85 5.61
C CYS A 37 18.65 7.34 5.63
N PRO A 38 19.42 6.64 4.80
CA PRO A 38 19.43 5.20 4.82
C PRO A 38 20.01 4.68 6.13
N GLY A 39 19.19 3.93 6.87
CA GLY A 39 19.58 3.21 8.07
C GLY A 39 19.14 3.85 9.38
N ALA A 40 18.75 2.99 10.36
CA ALA A 40 18.21 3.38 11.65
C ALA A 40 19.17 4.21 12.56
N LYS A 41 20.45 4.31 12.19
CA LYS A 41 21.47 5.02 12.97
C LYS A 41 21.62 6.51 12.61
N ASN A 42 21.19 6.90 11.42
CA ASN A 42 21.33 8.27 10.94
C ASN A 42 20.01 9.00 11.13
N LYS A 43 19.91 9.81 12.16
CA LYS A 43 18.76 10.73 12.32
C LYS A 43 19.00 11.95 11.44
N CYS A 44 18.24 12.07 10.34
CA CYS A 44 18.18 13.32 9.59
C CYS A 44 17.09 14.22 10.15
N GLU A 45 17.38 15.49 10.21
CA GLU A 45 16.39 16.51 10.51
C GLU A 45 15.28 16.48 9.44
N ASN A 46 14.02 16.49 9.89
CA ASN A 46 12.84 16.51 9.04
C ASN A 46 12.74 15.33 8.04
N GLU A 47 13.32 14.16 8.37
CA GLU A 47 13.35 13.00 7.46
C GLU A 47 11.96 12.67 6.90
N ARG A 48 10.93 12.61 7.76
CA ARG A 48 9.58 12.24 7.35
C ARG A 48 8.95 13.27 6.40
N GLN A 49 9.18 14.55 6.63
CA GLN A 49 8.74 15.60 5.72
C GLN A 49 9.44 15.46 4.37
N ARG A 50 10.73 15.22 4.35
CA ARG A 50 11.50 15.04 3.11
C ARG A 50 11.08 13.80 2.32
N ILE A 51 10.70 12.71 3.00
CA ILE A 51 10.14 11.52 2.34
C ILE A 51 8.83 11.89 1.65
N TYR A 52 7.93 12.57 2.34
CA TYR A 52 6.66 13.03 1.79
C TYR A 52 6.89 13.98 0.59
N ASP A 53 7.72 14.99 0.75
CA ASP A 53 8.04 15.98 -0.29
C ASP A 53 8.60 15.32 -1.56
N ASN A 54 9.46 14.31 -1.40
CA ASN A 54 10.01 13.55 -2.52
C ASN A 54 8.93 12.77 -3.28
N HIS A 55 8.00 12.12 -2.56
CA HIS A 55 6.89 11.41 -3.18
C HIS A 55 5.97 12.38 -3.92
N LEU A 56 5.65 13.51 -3.30
CA LEU A 56 4.84 14.55 -3.93
C LEU A 56 5.53 15.15 -5.16
N LEU A 57 6.83 15.43 -5.09
CA LEU A 57 7.62 15.97 -6.20
C LEU A 57 7.62 14.99 -7.40
N LEU A 58 7.86 13.71 -7.15
CA LEU A 58 7.82 12.68 -8.20
C LEU A 58 6.41 12.56 -8.78
N THR A 59 5.38 12.62 -7.96
CA THR A 59 3.99 12.61 -8.44
C THR A 59 3.71 13.83 -9.34
N LYS A 60 4.15 15.03 -8.94
CA LYS A 60 4.02 16.26 -9.75
C LYS A 60 4.75 16.17 -11.09
N SER A 61 5.80 15.35 -11.18
CA SER A 61 6.54 15.14 -12.43
C SER A 61 5.84 14.20 -13.42
N LEU A 62 4.82 13.46 -12.99
CA LEU A 62 4.05 12.60 -13.88
C LEU A 62 3.25 13.44 -14.89
N ASP A 63 3.31 13.05 -16.16
CA ASP A 63 2.46 13.63 -17.18
C ASP A 63 1.03 13.06 -17.08
N SER A 64 0.04 13.93 -17.09
CA SER A 64 -1.37 13.53 -17.13
C SER A 64 -1.74 12.73 -18.39
N LYS A 65 -0.94 12.87 -19.46
CA LYS A 65 -1.14 12.20 -20.76
C LYS A 65 -0.18 11.05 -21.02
N GLN A 66 0.81 10.82 -20.16
CA GLN A 66 1.85 9.82 -20.40
C GLN A 66 1.30 8.40 -20.42
N GLY A 67 1.48 7.73 -21.55
CA GLY A 67 1.11 6.31 -21.72
C GLY A 67 -0.36 6.04 -22.03
N LEU A 68 -1.22 7.04 -22.07
CA LEU A 68 -2.63 6.86 -22.37
C LEU A 68 -2.87 6.80 -23.88
N LYS A 69 -3.14 5.60 -24.38
CA LYS A 69 -3.85 5.42 -25.66
C LYS A 69 -5.35 5.63 -25.49
N ASP A 70 -5.84 5.51 -24.25
CA ASP A 70 -7.26 5.59 -23.92
C ASP A 70 -7.45 6.36 -22.59
N THR A 71 -8.30 7.37 -22.59
CA THR A 71 -8.66 8.16 -21.40
C THR A 71 -9.67 7.44 -20.50
N GLU A 72 -10.20 6.32 -20.94
CA GLU A 72 -11.19 5.53 -20.20
C GLU A 72 -10.57 4.56 -19.18
N ILE A 73 -9.26 4.24 -19.30
CA ILE A 73 -8.60 3.28 -18.41
C ILE A 73 -8.43 3.86 -17.00
N ALA A 74 -8.77 3.07 -15.98
CA ALA A 74 -8.54 3.42 -14.58
C ALA A 74 -7.04 3.62 -14.30
N ARG A 75 -6.70 4.61 -13.50
CA ARG A 75 -5.32 4.94 -13.11
C ARG A 75 -5.15 4.88 -11.59
N LEU A 76 -4.05 4.28 -11.15
CA LEU A 76 -3.67 4.20 -9.75
C LEU A 76 -2.26 4.75 -9.54
N ILE A 77 -2.12 5.69 -8.61
CA ILE A 77 -0.84 6.15 -8.10
C ILE A 77 -0.60 5.45 -6.76
N LEU A 78 0.45 4.65 -6.70
CA LEU A 78 0.83 3.90 -5.51
C LEU A 78 2.05 4.54 -4.86
N TRP A 79 1.89 5.05 -3.65
CA TRP A 79 2.99 5.50 -2.81
C TRP A 79 3.46 4.39 -1.88
N ALA A 80 4.75 4.30 -1.66
CA ALA A 80 5.37 3.29 -0.83
C ALA A 80 4.88 3.32 0.63
N GLU A 81 5.14 2.21 1.36
CA GLU A 81 4.94 2.16 2.82
C GLU A 81 5.69 3.30 3.50
N SER A 82 5.09 3.91 4.53
CA SER A 82 5.65 5.02 5.31
C SER A 82 5.97 6.30 4.51
N SER A 83 5.42 6.46 3.31
CA SER A 83 5.62 7.66 2.48
C SER A 83 4.92 8.88 3.06
N SER A 84 3.82 8.69 3.78
CA SER A 84 3.03 9.72 4.43
C SER A 84 3.06 9.47 5.95
N GLY A 85 4.11 9.92 6.64
CA GLY A 85 4.30 9.64 8.06
C GLY A 85 4.06 10.85 8.96
N PHE A 86 3.67 10.59 10.19
CA PHE A 86 3.65 11.44 11.41
C PHE A 86 3.41 12.94 11.27
N GLY A 87 2.86 13.52 10.42
CA GLY A 87 2.55 14.95 10.21
C GLY A 87 1.85 15.13 8.89
N ASN A 88 1.99 14.15 8.01
CA ASN A 88 1.45 14.18 6.66
C ASN A 88 0.34 13.14 6.45
N ASP A 89 -0.38 12.76 7.52
CA ASP A 89 -1.57 11.90 7.41
C ASP A 89 -2.71 12.66 6.73
N PRO A 90 -3.16 12.24 5.54
CA PRO A 90 -4.24 12.94 4.82
C PRO A 90 -5.55 13.06 5.60
N LYS A 91 -5.80 12.17 6.57
CA LYS A 91 -7.00 12.23 7.42
C LYS A 91 -6.89 13.29 8.52
N LYS A 92 -5.70 13.73 8.87
CA LYS A 92 -5.43 14.65 9.98
C LYS A 92 -4.83 15.99 9.53
N ASN A 93 -4.18 16.01 8.37
CA ASN A 93 -3.54 17.19 7.82
C ASN A 93 -4.27 17.63 6.54
N THR A 94 -5.00 18.74 6.64
CA THR A 94 -5.81 19.28 5.55
C THR A 94 -4.97 19.76 4.37
N GLU A 95 -3.74 20.24 4.60
CA GLU A 95 -2.86 20.66 3.51
C GLU A 95 -2.35 19.46 2.73
N THR A 96 -1.92 18.40 3.42
CA THR A 96 -1.58 17.11 2.80
C THR A 96 -2.73 16.58 1.94
N LEU A 97 -3.95 16.54 2.48
CA LEU A 97 -5.11 16.09 1.71
C LEU A 97 -5.35 16.95 0.49
N LYS A 98 -5.23 18.29 0.62
CA LYS A 98 -5.41 19.21 -0.49
C LYS A 98 -4.37 19.02 -1.60
N GLU A 99 -3.09 18.84 -1.24
CA GLU A 99 -2.02 18.57 -2.21
C GLU A 99 -2.30 17.27 -2.99
N ILE A 100 -2.64 16.18 -2.29
CA ILE A 100 -2.95 14.90 -2.91
C ILE A 100 -4.22 14.99 -3.77
N THR A 101 -5.29 15.64 -3.28
CA THR A 101 -6.51 15.89 -4.04
C THR A 101 -6.24 16.66 -5.34
N THR A 102 -5.34 17.64 -5.29
CA THR A 102 -4.94 18.40 -6.47
C THR A 102 -4.30 17.49 -7.52
N GLU A 103 -3.41 16.61 -7.10
CA GLU A 103 -2.75 15.67 -8.00
C GLU A 103 -3.69 14.57 -8.50
N ALA A 104 -4.61 14.07 -7.65
CA ALA A 104 -5.62 13.09 -8.04
C ALA A 104 -6.50 13.63 -9.19
N LYS A 105 -6.96 14.86 -9.07
CA LYS A 105 -7.74 15.56 -10.11
C LYS A 105 -6.90 15.86 -11.34
N ARG A 106 -5.65 16.31 -11.18
CA ARG A 106 -4.75 16.63 -12.31
C ARG A 106 -4.42 15.40 -13.14
N LEU A 107 -4.18 14.26 -12.48
CA LEU A 107 -3.81 13.00 -13.13
C LEU A 107 -5.01 12.15 -13.52
N ASP A 108 -6.22 12.53 -13.06
CA ASP A 108 -7.44 11.71 -13.19
C ASP A 108 -7.18 10.27 -12.72
N ALA A 109 -6.67 10.15 -11.49
CA ALA A 109 -6.15 8.92 -10.91
C ALA A 109 -6.53 8.76 -9.45
N SER A 110 -6.84 7.52 -9.05
CA SER A 110 -6.92 7.14 -7.64
C SER A 110 -5.53 7.05 -7.00
N PHE A 111 -5.44 7.24 -5.71
CA PHE A 111 -4.21 7.10 -4.93
C PHE A 111 -4.35 6.01 -3.88
N LEU A 112 -3.32 5.19 -3.70
CA LEU A 112 -3.14 4.36 -2.52
C LEU A 112 -1.83 4.79 -1.85
N ILE A 113 -1.95 5.37 -0.66
CA ILE A 113 -0.86 6.03 0.05
C ILE A 113 -0.55 5.28 1.33
N GLY A 114 0.68 4.75 1.45
CA GLY A 114 1.18 4.15 2.68
C GLY A 114 1.68 5.18 3.67
N GLY A 115 1.38 5.01 4.95
CA GLY A 115 1.83 5.93 5.99
C GLY A 115 1.79 5.36 7.39
N ASP A 116 2.32 6.17 8.32
CA ASP A 116 2.34 5.86 9.75
C ASP A 116 1.78 7.03 10.55
N ARG A 117 1.06 6.74 11.64
CA ARG A 117 0.60 7.77 12.57
C ARG A 117 0.65 7.29 14.01
N PRO A 118 0.81 8.21 14.98
CA PRO A 118 0.67 7.87 16.39
C PRO A 118 -0.77 7.43 16.69
N SER A 119 -0.92 6.37 17.48
CA SER A 119 -2.19 5.88 18.01
C SER A 119 -2.34 6.25 19.48
N SER A 120 -1.75 5.47 20.38
CA SER A 120 -1.68 5.74 21.82
C SER A 120 -0.25 6.03 22.25
N PRO A 121 0.01 6.48 23.48
CA PRO A 121 1.37 6.61 23.99
C PRO A 121 2.16 5.30 23.87
N GLY A 122 3.27 5.32 23.15
CA GLY A 122 4.09 4.14 22.88
C GLY A 122 3.57 3.25 21.74
N GLU A 123 2.55 3.67 21.01
CA GLU A 123 1.95 2.92 19.90
C GLU A 123 1.87 3.72 18.61
N PHE A 124 1.78 3.01 17.48
CA PHE A 124 1.55 3.61 16.17
C PHE A 124 0.71 2.69 15.27
N GLU A 125 0.09 3.26 14.26
CA GLU A 125 -0.60 2.55 13.19
C GLU A 125 0.19 2.69 11.89
N ASN A 126 0.26 1.60 11.12
CA ASN A 126 0.73 1.60 9.74
C ASN A 126 -0.49 1.40 8.85
N TYR A 127 -0.70 2.31 7.90
CA TYR A 127 -1.93 2.38 7.11
C TYR A 127 -1.68 2.48 5.61
N GLY A 128 -2.70 2.10 4.84
CA GLY A 128 -2.89 2.45 3.44
C GLY A 128 -4.20 3.23 3.28
N ILE A 129 -4.14 4.49 2.85
CA ILE A 129 -5.32 5.32 2.57
C ILE A 129 -5.59 5.30 1.07
N PHE A 130 -6.84 5.01 0.70
CA PHE A 130 -7.32 5.10 -0.67
C PHE A 130 -8.07 6.41 -0.89
N ILE A 131 -7.63 7.17 -1.89
CA ILE A 131 -8.22 8.45 -2.30
C ILE A 131 -8.63 8.28 -3.76
N ASP A 132 -9.87 8.58 -4.08
CA ASP A 132 -10.41 8.43 -5.43
C ASP A 132 -9.97 9.56 -6.38
N GLU A 133 -10.33 9.47 -7.65
CA GLU A 133 -9.98 10.43 -8.70
C GLU A 133 -10.59 11.83 -8.46
N ARG A 134 -11.62 11.92 -7.60
CA ARG A 134 -12.21 13.19 -7.15
C ARG A 134 -11.44 13.81 -5.99
N GLY A 135 -10.49 13.06 -5.43
CA GLY A 135 -9.68 13.45 -4.30
C GLY A 135 -10.38 13.25 -2.95
N GLU A 136 -11.38 12.37 -2.91
CA GLU A 136 -12.09 12.01 -1.68
C GLU A 136 -11.48 10.75 -1.06
N ILE A 137 -11.35 10.75 0.28
CA ILE A 137 -10.89 9.55 1.00
C ILE A 137 -12.03 8.53 0.98
N SER A 138 -11.85 7.46 0.20
CA SER A 138 -12.84 6.39 0.04
C SER A 138 -12.63 5.23 1.02
N GLY A 139 -11.46 5.15 1.68
CA GLY A 139 -11.23 4.13 2.68
C GLY A 139 -9.80 4.09 3.23
N GLU A 140 -9.62 3.21 4.20
CA GLU A 140 -8.34 3.01 4.88
C GLU A 140 -8.17 1.55 5.25
N TYR A 141 -6.98 1.05 5.05
CA TYR A 141 -6.51 -0.24 5.51
C TYR A 141 -5.47 -0.06 6.62
N LEU A 142 -5.59 -0.77 7.72
CA LEU A 142 -4.58 -0.85 8.76
C LEU A 142 -3.85 -2.19 8.66
N LYS A 143 -2.53 -2.15 8.65
CA LYS A 143 -1.67 -3.34 8.62
C LYS A 143 -2.03 -4.30 9.74
N GLN A 144 -2.30 -5.56 9.39
CA GLN A 144 -2.78 -6.57 10.32
C GLN A 144 -1.66 -7.43 10.91
N HIS A 145 -0.52 -7.52 10.20
CA HIS A 145 0.58 -8.43 10.59
C HIS A 145 1.89 -7.66 10.86
N PRO A 146 2.07 -7.16 12.10
CA PRO A 146 3.33 -6.51 12.47
C PRO A 146 4.49 -7.49 12.54
N VAL A 147 5.68 -7.01 12.19
CA VAL A 147 6.93 -7.79 12.23
C VAL A 147 7.44 -7.85 13.66
N PRO A 148 7.60 -9.06 14.26
CA PRO A 148 8.19 -9.19 15.58
C PRO A 148 9.61 -8.62 15.62
N PHE A 149 9.95 -7.89 16.67
CA PHE A 149 11.24 -7.23 16.91
C PHE A 149 11.60 -6.13 15.88
N GLY A 150 10.70 -5.84 14.93
CA GLY A 150 10.84 -4.74 13.97
C GLY A 150 9.77 -3.66 14.18
N GLU A 151 8.53 -4.09 14.41
CA GLU A 151 7.38 -3.21 14.55
C GLU A 151 6.69 -3.32 15.92
N TYR A 152 7.01 -4.35 16.67
CA TYR A 152 6.62 -4.50 18.08
C TYR A 152 7.58 -5.43 18.80
N ILE A 153 7.65 -5.32 20.13
CA ILE A 153 8.43 -6.22 20.96
C ILE A 153 7.50 -7.19 21.68
N PRO A 154 7.53 -8.50 21.34
CA PRO A 154 6.79 -9.49 22.09
C PRO A 154 7.19 -9.47 23.56
N PHE A 155 6.20 -9.47 24.46
CA PHE A 155 6.46 -9.40 25.92
C PHE A 155 7.34 -8.23 26.35
N ARG A 156 7.23 -7.06 25.75
CA ARG A 156 8.04 -5.86 25.96
C ARG A 156 8.36 -5.61 27.44
N LYS A 157 7.37 -5.69 28.32
CA LYS A 157 7.55 -5.48 29.78
C LYS A 157 8.63 -6.35 30.45
N TYR A 158 9.00 -7.48 29.82
CA TYR A 158 10.05 -8.37 30.33
C TYR A 158 11.37 -8.25 29.57
N LEU A 159 11.35 -7.65 28.41
CA LEU A 159 12.49 -7.60 27.49
C LEU A 159 13.06 -6.18 27.30
N ASP A 160 12.42 -5.16 27.86
CA ASP A 160 12.75 -3.73 27.64
C ASP A 160 14.18 -3.35 28.14
N TRP A 161 14.77 -4.18 29.00
CA TRP A 161 16.15 -4.02 29.49
C TRP A 161 17.23 -4.41 28.46
N ILE A 162 16.86 -5.03 27.33
CA ILE A 162 17.77 -5.48 26.28
C ILE A 162 18.08 -4.31 25.36
N PRO A 163 19.33 -3.75 25.32
CA PRO A 163 19.63 -2.51 24.63
C PRO A 163 19.27 -2.49 23.12
N PRO A 164 19.48 -3.55 22.32
CA PRO A 164 19.08 -3.56 20.91
C PRO A 164 17.60 -3.34 20.67
N LEU A 165 16.72 -3.68 21.62
CA LEU A 165 15.27 -3.53 21.48
C LEU A 165 14.81 -2.08 21.61
N SER A 166 15.63 -1.18 22.13
CA SER A 166 15.37 0.27 22.13
C SER A 166 15.29 0.88 20.73
N LEU A 167 15.74 0.17 19.68
CA LEU A 167 15.56 0.56 18.29
C LEU A 167 14.11 0.46 17.82
N VAL A 168 13.26 -0.28 18.56
CA VAL A 168 11.82 -0.36 18.33
C VAL A 168 11.10 0.35 19.49
N PRO A 169 11.06 1.69 19.49
CA PRO A 169 10.58 2.46 20.64
C PRO A 169 9.08 2.42 20.84
N ARG A 170 8.33 1.96 19.83
CA ARG A 170 6.87 1.90 19.83
C ARG A 170 6.39 0.57 19.25
N ASP A 171 5.20 0.15 19.69
CA ASP A 171 4.56 -1.06 19.18
C ASP A 171 3.49 -0.71 18.13
N MET A 172 3.45 -1.45 17.04
CA MET A 172 2.43 -1.29 16.02
C MET A 172 1.09 -1.88 16.48
N VAL A 173 0.04 -1.08 16.39
CA VAL A 173 -1.33 -1.52 16.58
C VAL A 173 -1.78 -2.30 15.36
N ARG A 174 -2.38 -3.49 15.57
CA ARG A 174 -2.84 -4.36 14.49
C ARG A 174 -4.18 -3.92 13.94
N GLY A 175 -4.29 -3.84 12.63
CA GLY A 175 -5.57 -3.82 11.96
C GLY A 175 -6.34 -5.15 12.12
N THR A 176 -7.65 -5.10 12.00
CA THR A 176 -8.52 -6.25 12.23
C THR A 176 -9.26 -6.72 10.98
N GLN A 177 -9.33 -5.87 9.95
CA GLN A 177 -10.15 -6.12 8.77
C GLN A 177 -9.35 -5.93 7.48
N GLN A 178 -9.56 -6.85 6.54
CA GLN A 178 -9.15 -6.64 5.15
C GLN A 178 -10.06 -5.59 4.52
N GLN A 179 -9.50 -4.80 3.61
CA GLN A 179 -10.25 -3.80 2.87
C GLN A 179 -10.11 -4.05 1.37
N VAL A 180 -11.19 -3.82 0.65
CA VAL A 180 -11.22 -3.81 -0.80
C VAL A 180 -11.76 -2.45 -1.23
N PHE A 181 -10.96 -1.70 -1.95
CA PHE A 181 -11.33 -0.42 -2.54
C PHE A 181 -11.76 -0.62 -3.99
N THR A 182 -12.56 0.27 -4.51
CA THR A 182 -13.03 0.21 -5.90
C THR A 182 -12.74 1.55 -6.57
N THR A 183 -12.10 1.50 -7.73
CA THR A 183 -11.92 2.70 -8.56
C THR A 183 -13.26 3.14 -9.14
N ASN A 184 -13.44 4.46 -9.37
CA ASN A 184 -14.67 4.94 -10.01
C ASN A 184 -14.72 4.54 -11.49
N LYS A 185 -13.56 4.55 -12.16
CA LYS A 185 -13.44 4.04 -13.54
C LYS A 185 -13.26 2.53 -13.51
N ASP A 186 -13.93 1.85 -14.40
CA ASP A 186 -13.85 0.40 -14.61
C ASP A 186 -14.19 -0.47 -13.39
N GLU A 187 -14.54 0.14 -12.26
CA GLU A 187 -14.86 -0.57 -11.00
C GLU A 187 -13.82 -1.65 -10.67
N ILE A 188 -12.54 -1.29 -10.81
CA ILE A 188 -11.44 -2.21 -10.49
C ILE A 188 -11.29 -2.29 -8.97
N LYS A 189 -11.24 -3.52 -8.47
CA LYS A 189 -11.06 -3.80 -7.05
C LYS A 189 -9.60 -3.86 -6.68
N ILE A 190 -9.21 -3.12 -5.65
CA ILE A 190 -7.85 -2.99 -5.15
C ILE A 190 -7.85 -3.32 -3.67
N SER A 191 -7.02 -4.27 -3.27
CA SER A 191 -6.87 -4.64 -1.87
C SER A 191 -5.41 -4.53 -1.45
N PRO A 192 -5.08 -3.67 -0.48
CA PRO A 192 -3.72 -3.53 -0.02
C PRO A 192 -3.29 -4.69 0.88
N VAL A 193 -2.02 -5.05 0.76
CA VAL A 193 -1.24 -5.81 1.72
C VAL A 193 0.06 -5.06 1.94
N ILE A 194 0.50 -4.91 3.20
CA ILE A 194 1.64 -4.06 3.53
C ILE A 194 2.82 -4.93 3.96
N SER A 195 3.95 -4.80 3.24
CA SER A 195 5.25 -5.39 3.58
C SER A 195 5.16 -6.91 3.81
N PHE A 196 5.45 -7.38 5.02
CA PHE A 196 5.53 -8.79 5.38
C PHE A 196 4.21 -9.56 5.20
N GLU A 197 3.07 -8.88 5.14
CA GLU A 197 1.76 -9.52 4.86
C GLU A 197 1.73 -10.22 3.51
N GLY A 198 2.44 -9.70 2.50
CA GLY A 198 2.56 -10.31 1.18
C GLY A 198 3.19 -11.72 1.19
N SER A 199 3.88 -12.09 2.29
CA SER A 199 4.44 -13.43 2.47
C SER A 199 3.42 -14.47 2.96
N PHE A 200 2.19 -14.06 3.26
CA PHE A 200 1.16 -14.95 3.78
C PHE A 200 -0.07 -14.97 2.86
N ASP A 201 -0.33 -16.12 2.26
CA ASP A 201 -1.46 -16.36 1.35
C ASP A 201 -2.84 -16.03 1.97
N ARG A 202 -2.97 -16.14 3.28
CA ARG A 202 -4.22 -15.84 4.00
C ARG A 202 -4.72 -14.40 3.80
N TYR A 203 -3.82 -13.40 3.67
CA TYR A 203 -4.24 -12.02 3.42
C TYR A 203 -4.71 -11.85 1.98
N ILE A 204 -3.98 -12.44 1.02
CA ILE A 204 -4.38 -12.45 -0.40
C ILE A 204 -5.74 -13.14 -0.58
N ARG A 205 -5.92 -14.33 0.03
CA ARG A 205 -7.20 -15.06 -0.05
C ARG A 205 -8.37 -14.27 0.53
N ARG A 206 -8.17 -13.60 1.66
CA ARG A 206 -9.23 -12.73 2.24
C ARG A 206 -9.62 -11.61 1.29
N SER A 207 -8.65 -10.97 0.63
CA SER A 207 -8.90 -9.94 -0.36
C SER A 207 -9.75 -10.47 -1.52
N VAL A 208 -9.41 -11.65 -2.07
CA VAL A 208 -10.15 -12.29 -3.17
C VAL A 208 -11.57 -12.69 -2.77
N VAL A 209 -11.78 -13.14 -1.53
CA VAL A 209 -13.12 -13.54 -1.05
C VAL A 209 -14.03 -12.32 -0.82
N GLN A 210 -13.45 -11.18 -0.48
CA GLN A 210 -14.21 -9.94 -0.22
C GLN A 210 -14.45 -9.11 -1.48
N GLY A 211 -13.67 -9.30 -2.51
CA GLY A 211 -13.71 -8.56 -3.77
C GLY A 211 -14.01 -9.37 -4.98
#